data_20c5bdef5e20baa9ae9dcacb84918d0f
#
_entry.id   20c5bdef5e20baa9ae9dcacb84918d0f
#
_cell.length_a   1.000
_cell.length_b   1.000
_cell.length_c   1.000
_cell.angle_alpha   90.00
_cell.angle_beta   90.00
_cell.angle_gamma   90.00
#
_symmetry.space_group_name_H-M   'P 1'
#
loop_
_entity.id
_entity.type
_entity.pdbx_description
1 polymer ?
#
loop_
_entity_poly.entity_id
_entity_poly.type
_entity_poly.pdbx_seq_one_letter_code
_entity_poly.pdbx_strand_id
1 'polypeptide(L)'
;MTYATTQQSTEVKALQRMREGVLLVFIGWIFLGLGLLLVAGSVFAGMMGGMMGRASGLGAAIAGLVSALILVLVGAVVSLVGIYSKFVPGSGDLARTDPEFSTAATLIKLGYVWGLILLIVGAVLTLVVIGVFIVLVGYILLILGFIGTIILCFKLNDKYANALYLVAGILFILGILFSIMDVIAWILLYVALGETIRKLKTQQVPATQAFLT
;
A
#
# COMPACT_ATOMS: atom_id res chain seq x y z
N MET A 1 -8.73 -18.29 -30.98
CA MET A 1 -9.40 -17.17 -30.27
C MET A 1 -9.50 -17.35 -28.76
N THR A 2 -9.59 -18.54 -28.22
CA THR A 2 -9.80 -18.83 -26.78
C THR A 2 -8.64 -18.39 -25.86
N TYR A 3 -7.39 -18.42 -26.32
CA TYR A 3 -6.22 -18.04 -25.50
C TYR A 3 -6.15 -16.55 -25.18
N ALA A 4 -6.47 -15.68 -26.14
CA ALA A 4 -6.42 -14.22 -25.93
C ALA A 4 -7.46 -13.73 -24.88
N THR A 5 -8.66 -14.31 -24.90
CA THR A 5 -9.72 -13.98 -23.93
C THR A 5 -9.39 -14.46 -22.52
N THR A 6 -8.71 -15.61 -22.37
CA THR A 6 -8.28 -16.12 -21.07
C THR A 6 -7.16 -15.27 -20.47
N GLN A 7 -6.19 -14.86 -21.26
CA GLN A 7 -5.08 -14.01 -20.82
C GLN A 7 -5.58 -12.64 -20.35
N GLN A 8 -6.44 -12.00 -21.13
CA GLN A 8 -7.02 -10.70 -20.77
C GLN A 8 -7.89 -10.78 -19.50
N SER A 9 -8.63 -11.89 -19.30
CA SER A 9 -9.40 -12.09 -18.06
C SER A 9 -8.50 -12.22 -16.81
N THR A 10 -7.34 -12.86 -16.96
CA THR A 10 -6.36 -13.02 -15.88
C THR A 10 -5.70 -11.68 -15.55
N GLU A 11 -5.37 -10.89 -16.55
CA GLU A 11 -4.81 -9.54 -16.40
C GLU A 11 -5.77 -8.61 -15.64
N VAL A 12 -7.05 -8.59 -16.01
CA VAL A 12 -8.08 -7.81 -15.31
C VAL A 12 -8.20 -8.24 -13.85
N LYS A 13 -8.15 -9.55 -13.55
CA LYS A 13 -8.18 -10.06 -12.17
C LYS A 13 -6.95 -9.61 -11.38
N ALA A 14 -5.76 -9.65 -11.99
CA ALA A 14 -4.52 -9.19 -11.35
C ALA A 14 -4.62 -7.71 -10.97
N LEU A 15 -5.04 -6.85 -11.91
CA LEU A 15 -5.25 -5.42 -11.67
C LEU A 15 -6.33 -5.15 -10.61
N GLN A 16 -7.44 -5.90 -10.62
CA GLN A 16 -8.47 -5.78 -9.58
C GLN A 16 -7.92 -6.12 -8.20
N ARG A 17 -7.16 -7.22 -8.09
CA ARG A 17 -6.53 -7.62 -6.84
C ARG A 17 -5.57 -6.56 -6.32
N MET A 18 -4.76 -5.97 -7.20
CA MET A 18 -3.88 -4.85 -6.84
C MET A 18 -4.69 -3.63 -6.37
N ARG A 19 -5.76 -3.26 -7.09
CA ARG A 19 -6.63 -2.15 -6.72
C ARG A 19 -7.27 -2.34 -5.35
N GLU A 20 -7.75 -3.55 -5.02
CA GLU A 20 -8.26 -3.88 -3.68
C GLU A 20 -7.17 -3.73 -2.62
N GLY A 21 -5.93 -4.14 -2.92
CA GLY A 21 -4.79 -3.95 -2.04
C GLY A 21 -4.50 -2.48 -1.75
N VAL A 22 -4.46 -1.65 -2.79
CA VAL A 22 -4.27 -0.19 -2.67
C VAL A 22 -5.39 0.45 -1.84
N LEU A 23 -6.65 0.01 -2.03
CA LEU A 23 -7.78 0.50 -1.23
C LEU A 23 -7.60 0.18 0.26
N LEU A 24 -7.19 -1.05 0.59
CA LEU A 24 -6.94 -1.44 1.98
C LEU A 24 -5.78 -0.64 2.61
N VAL A 25 -4.72 -0.41 1.86
CA VAL A 25 -3.61 0.45 2.31
C VAL A 25 -4.13 1.85 2.63
N PHE A 26 -4.95 2.44 1.75
CA PHE A 26 -5.52 3.76 1.97
C PHE A 26 -6.44 3.80 3.20
N ILE A 27 -7.31 2.79 3.39
CA ILE A 27 -8.14 2.68 4.59
C ILE A 27 -7.26 2.58 5.84
N GLY A 28 -6.19 1.79 5.80
CA GLY A 28 -5.23 1.68 6.90
C GLY A 28 -4.57 3.01 7.24
N TRP A 29 -4.21 3.82 6.24
CA TRP A 29 -3.66 5.16 6.44
C TRP A 29 -4.65 6.13 7.11
N ILE A 30 -5.96 6.01 6.80
CA ILE A 30 -7.00 6.79 7.50
C ILE A 30 -7.02 6.44 8.99
N PHE A 31 -6.99 5.15 9.34
CA PHE A 31 -6.94 4.72 10.75
C PHE A 31 -5.66 5.17 11.45
N LEU A 32 -4.51 5.10 10.79
CA LEU A 32 -3.23 5.60 11.30
C LEU A 32 -3.31 7.12 11.56
N GLY A 33 -3.84 7.89 10.62
CA GLY A 33 -4.00 9.34 10.75
C GLY A 33 -4.93 9.72 11.91
N LEU A 34 -6.08 9.04 12.03
CA LEU A 34 -7.00 9.23 13.14
C LEU A 34 -6.35 8.86 14.49
N GLY A 35 -5.59 7.77 14.53
CA GLY A 35 -4.82 7.37 15.71
C GLY A 35 -3.82 8.45 16.14
N LEU A 36 -3.04 9.00 15.19
CA LEU A 36 -2.10 10.08 15.46
C LEU A 36 -2.78 11.37 15.95
N LEU A 37 -3.93 11.72 15.39
CA LEU A 37 -4.73 12.87 15.87
C LEU A 37 -5.21 12.66 17.31
N LEU A 38 -5.63 11.44 17.67
CA LEU A 38 -6.00 11.11 19.05
C LEU A 38 -4.80 11.16 19.99
N VAL A 39 -3.61 10.72 19.57
CA VAL A 39 -2.38 10.88 20.38
C VAL A 39 -2.15 12.36 20.67
N ALA A 40 -2.14 13.20 19.64
CA ALA A 40 -1.91 14.64 19.79
C ALA A 40 -2.96 15.29 20.72
N GLY A 41 -4.24 14.97 20.53
CA GLY A 41 -5.33 15.45 21.38
C GLY A 41 -5.21 14.99 22.83
N SER A 42 -4.80 13.74 23.05
CA SER A 42 -4.62 13.17 24.39
C SER A 42 -3.46 13.83 25.15
N VAL A 43 -2.34 14.05 24.46
CA VAL A 43 -1.18 14.76 25.03
C VAL A 43 -1.58 16.20 25.40
N PHE A 44 -2.27 16.89 24.50
CA PHE A 44 -2.75 18.26 24.76
C PHE A 44 -3.73 18.32 25.95
N ALA A 45 -4.70 17.40 26.01
CA ALA A 45 -5.65 17.29 27.12
C ALA A 45 -4.95 17.01 28.47
N GLY A 46 -3.92 16.13 28.45
CA GLY A 46 -3.11 15.83 29.62
C GLY A 46 -2.33 17.06 30.13
N MET A 47 -1.73 17.82 29.22
CA MET A 47 -1.00 19.07 29.58
C MET A 47 -1.94 20.13 30.16
N MET A 48 -3.08 20.38 29.52
CA MET A 48 -4.08 21.34 30.00
C MET A 48 -4.69 20.93 31.35
N GLY A 49 -5.03 19.65 31.52
CA GLY A 49 -5.55 19.10 32.78
C GLY A 49 -4.56 19.22 33.93
N GLY A 50 -3.28 18.96 33.67
CA GLY A 50 -2.19 19.11 34.64
C GLY A 50 -2.02 20.57 35.09
N MET A 51 -2.09 21.53 34.17
CA MET A 51 -2.03 22.98 34.50
C MET A 51 -3.21 23.45 35.33
N MET A 52 -4.40 22.85 35.18
CA MET A 52 -5.61 23.17 35.92
C MET A 52 -5.79 22.38 37.24
N GLY A 53 -4.82 21.51 37.60
CA GLY A 53 -4.88 20.69 38.81
C GLY A 53 -6.00 19.64 38.80
N ARG A 54 -6.56 19.27 37.66
CA ARG A 54 -7.69 18.34 37.52
C ARG A 54 -7.21 16.91 37.27
N ALA A 55 -7.43 16.03 38.24
CA ALA A 55 -7.16 14.58 38.10
C ALA A 55 -7.91 13.94 36.88
N SER A 56 -9.05 14.52 36.48
CA SER A 56 -9.81 14.08 35.29
C SER A 56 -9.04 14.24 33.99
N GLY A 57 -8.07 15.15 33.89
CA GLY A 57 -7.24 15.32 32.69
C GLY A 57 -6.32 14.14 32.43
N LEU A 58 -5.77 13.51 33.48
CA LEU A 58 -4.92 12.33 33.35
C LEU A 58 -5.71 11.11 32.86
N GLY A 59 -6.91 10.87 33.38
CA GLY A 59 -7.79 9.79 32.96
C GLY A 59 -8.19 9.91 31.48
N ALA A 60 -8.56 11.11 31.05
CA ALA A 60 -8.88 11.38 29.64
C ALA A 60 -7.66 11.18 28.71
N ALA A 61 -6.47 11.59 29.12
CA ALA A 61 -5.24 11.40 28.37
C ALA A 61 -4.92 9.91 28.19
N ILE A 62 -5.00 9.09 29.27
CA ILE A 62 -4.76 7.66 29.21
C ILE A 62 -5.78 6.97 28.31
N ALA A 63 -7.09 7.26 28.47
CA ALA A 63 -8.13 6.68 27.64
C ALA A 63 -7.93 7.03 26.15
N GLY A 64 -7.55 8.26 25.84
CA GLY A 64 -7.24 8.71 24.49
C GLY A 64 -6.02 8.00 23.89
N LEU A 65 -4.94 7.80 24.66
CA LEU A 65 -3.76 7.06 24.23
C LEU A 65 -4.06 5.58 23.95
N VAL A 66 -4.86 4.92 24.79
CA VAL A 66 -5.28 3.54 24.57
C VAL A 66 -6.12 3.43 23.29
N SER A 67 -7.09 4.34 23.10
CA SER A 67 -7.91 4.37 21.88
C SER A 67 -7.06 4.62 20.62
N ALA A 68 -6.08 5.52 20.71
CA ALA A 68 -5.14 5.81 19.64
C ALA A 68 -4.30 4.58 19.27
N LEU A 69 -3.79 3.85 20.27
CA LEU A 69 -3.02 2.63 20.07
C LEU A 69 -3.84 1.58 19.32
N ILE A 70 -5.10 1.38 19.70
CA ILE A 70 -6.01 0.44 19.03
C ILE A 70 -6.19 0.84 17.56
N LEU A 71 -6.45 2.13 17.26
CA LEU A 71 -6.61 2.61 15.89
C LEU A 71 -5.35 2.44 15.06
N VAL A 72 -4.18 2.74 15.62
CA VAL A 72 -2.88 2.55 14.95
C VAL A 72 -2.66 1.06 14.63
N LEU A 73 -2.93 0.16 15.57
CA LEU A 73 -2.81 -1.29 15.35
C LEU A 73 -3.78 -1.78 14.28
N VAL A 74 -5.04 -1.37 14.32
CA VAL A 74 -6.04 -1.71 13.29
C VAL A 74 -5.59 -1.20 11.93
N GLY A 75 -5.16 0.06 11.83
CA GLY A 75 -4.67 0.66 10.59
C GLY A 75 -3.45 -0.08 10.02
N ALA A 76 -2.50 -0.43 10.89
CA ALA A 76 -1.33 -1.21 10.49
C ALA A 76 -1.72 -2.59 9.95
N VAL A 77 -2.59 -3.34 10.66
CA VAL A 77 -3.06 -4.67 10.22
C VAL A 77 -3.78 -4.57 8.88
N VAL A 78 -4.69 -3.61 8.71
CA VAL A 78 -5.43 -3.42 7.45
C VAL A 78 -4.47 -3.11 6.29
N SER A 79 -3.48 -2.23 6.50
CA SER A 79 -2.46 -1.91 5.49
C SER A 79 -1.61 -3.15 5.14
N LEU A 80 -1.17 -3.92 6.13
CA LEU A 80 -0.43 -5.16 5.93
C LEU A 80 -1.25 -6.17 5.12
N VAL A 81 -2.52 -6.38 5.47
CA VAL A 81 -3.42 -7.25 4.71
C VAL A 81 -3.53 -6.74 3.26
N GLY A 82 -3.69 -5.45 3.04
CA GLY A 82 -3.75 -4.84 1.71
C GLY A 82 -2.50 -5.14 0.88
N ILE A 83 -1.32 -4.93 1.44
CA ILE A 83 -0.05 -5.16 0.75
C ILE A 83 0.17 -6.66 0.50
N TYR A 84 0.13 -7.50 1.55
CA TYR A 84 0.59 -8.89 1.48
C TYR A 84 -0.42 -9.85 0.89
N SER A 85 -1.73 -9.66 1.11
CA SER A 85 -2.76 -10.57 0.58
C SER A 85 -3.28 -10.17 -0.80
N LYS A 86 -3.09 -8.90 -1.18
CA LYS A 86 -3.69 -8.35 -2.40
C LYS A 86 -2.66 -7.75 -3.36
N PHE A 87 -1.90 -6.73 -2.93
CA PHE A 87 -1.02 -5.97 -3.81
C PHE A 87 0.18 -6.79 -4.29
N VAL A 88 0.92 -7.44 -3.40
CA VAL A 88 2.08 -8.27 -3.75
C VAL A 88 1.68 -9.47 -4.63
N PRO A 89 0.65 -10.27 -4.28
CA PRO A 89 0.22 -11.33 -5.18
C PRO A 89 -0.34 -10.83 -6.51
N GLY A 90 -1.07 -9.70 -6.50
CA GLY A 90 -1.60 -9.10 -7.73
C GLY A 90 -0.49 -8.66 -8.69
N SER A 91 0.60 -8.05 -8.19
CA SER A 91 1.77 -7.72 -9.02
C SER A 91 2.44 -8.98 -9.58
N GLY A 92 2.50 -10.07 -8.81
CA GLY A 92 3.01 -11.36 -9.25
C GLY A 92 2.13 -12.03 -10.32
N ASP A 93 0.80 -11.94 -10.16
CA ASP A 93 -0.14 -12.46 -11.16
C ASP A 93 -0.03 -11.66 -12.47
N LEU A 94 0.17 -10.33 -12.40
CA LEU A 94 0.41 -9.48 -13.56
C LEU A 94 1.72 -9.87 -14.29
N ALA A 95 2.79 -10.13 -13.54
CA ALA A 95 4.07 -10.57 -14.11
C ALA A 95 4.00 -11.95 -14.78
N ARG A 96 3.05 -12.81 -14.40
CA ARG A 96 2.82 -14.11 -15.09
C ARG A 96 2.11 -13.93 -16.43
N THR A 97 1.29 -12.89 -16.57
CA THR A 97 0.60 -12.58 -17.83
C THR A 97 1.49 -11.80 -18.78
N ASP A 98 2.41 -11.01 -18.25
CA ASP A 98 3.31 -10.18 -19.04
C ASP A 98 4.70 -10.08 -18.37
N PRO A 99 5.74 -10.70 -18.97
CA PRO A 99 7.11 -10.72 -18.43
C PRO A 99 7.73 -9.34 -18.21
N GLU A 100 7.24 -8.29 -18.85
CA GLU A 100 7.75 -6.92 -18.66
C GLU A 100 7.59 -6.46 -17.21
N PHE A 101 6.59 -6.97 -16.48
CA PHE A 101 6.37 -6.66 -15.07
C PHE A 101 7.19 -7.48 -14.10
N SER A 102 7.96 -8.48 -14.57
CA SER A 102 8.63 -9.46 -13.70
C SER A 102 9.65 -8.80 -12.76
N THR A 103 10.43 -7.84 -13.25
CA THR A 103 11.39 -7.10 -12.41
C THR A 103 10.70 -6.33 -11.30
N ALA A 104 9.64 -5.58 -11.62
CA ALA A 104 8.88 -4.82 -10.63
C ALA A 104 8.23 -5.74 -9.59
N ALA A 105 7.57 -6.82 -10.03
CA ALA A 105 6.92 -7.78 -9.14
C ALA A 105 7.93 -8.50 -8.23
N THR A 106 9.12 -8.83 -8.75
CA THR A 106 10.19 -9.45 -7.96
C THR A 106 10.70 -8.50 -6.88
N LEU A 107 10.95 -7.23 -7.22
CA LEU A 107 11.39 -6.22 -6.25
C LEU A 107 10.31 -5.96 -5.18
N ILE A 108 9.03 -5.86 -5.58
CA ILE A 108 7.91 -5.73 -4.67
C ILE A 108 7.84 -6.91 -3.71
N LYS A 109 7.91 -8.15 -4.23
CA LYS A 109 7.86 -9.35 -3.41
C LYS A 109 9.07 -9.45 -2.48
N LEU A 110 10.29 -9.28 -3.02
CA LEU A 110 11.52 -9.33 -2.24
C LEU A 110 11.50 -8.26 -1.16
N GLY A 111 11.21 -7.03 -1.52
CA GLY A 111 11.25 -5.89 -0.62
C GLY A 111 10.21 -5.98 0.48
N TYR A 112 8.93 -6.07 0.13
CA TYR A 112 7.90 -6.08 1.16
C TYR A 112 7.90 -7.39 1.97
N VAL A 113 7.95 -8.58 1.34
CA VAL A 113 7.86 -9.84 2.10
C VAL A 113 9.09 -10.07 2.96
N TRP A 114 10.27 -10.08 2.36
CA TRP A 114 11.50 -10.35 3.10
C TRP A 114 11.92 -9.18 4.00
N GLY A 115 11.66 -7.93 3.56
CA GLY A 115 11.89 -6.75 4.37
C GLY A 115 11.11 -6.79 5.68
N LEU A 116 9.80 -7.11 5.63
CA LEU A 116 8.99 -7.23 6.85
C LEU A 116 9.45 -8.38 7.75
N ILE A 117 9.74 -9.57 7.16
CA ILE A 117 10.23 -10.71 7.94
C ILE A 117 11.50 -10.33 8.70
N LEU A 118 12.46 -9.68 8.01
CA LEU A 118 13.71 -9.27 8.65
C LEU A 118 13.50 -8.15 9.69
N LEU A 119 12.55 -7.24 9.47
CA LEU A 119 12.20 -6.25 10.49
C LEU A 119 11.65 -6.91 11.77
N ILE A 120 10.73 -7.87 11.63
CA ILE A 120 10.15 -8.57 12.79
C ILE A 120 11.24 -9.39 13.52
N VAL A 121 12.00 -10.18 12.78
CA VAL A 121 13.10 -10.99 13.35
C VAL A 121 14.15 -10.10 13.99
N GLY A 122 14.56 -9.04 13.32
CA GLY A 122 15.54 -8.07 13.83
C GLY A 122 15.03 -7.35 15.08
N ALA A 123 13.76 -6.95 15.12
CA ALA A 123 13.15 -6.32 16.30
C ALA A 123 13.19 -7.25 17.52
N VAL A 124 12.87 -8.53 17.35
CA VAL A 124 12.97 -9.52 18.43
C VAL A 124 14.41 -9.71 18.88
N LEU A 125 15.36 -9.75 17.94
CA LEU A 125 16.77 -9.93 18.21
C LEU A 125 17.51 -8.65 18.63
N THR A 126 16.84 -7.50 18.67
CA THR A 126 17.46 -6.23 19.12
C THR A 126 17.93 -6.29 20.57
N LEU A 127 17.33 -7.18 21.39
CA LEU A 127 17.82 -7.47 22.74
C LEU A 127 19.27 -8.03 22.75
N VAL A 128 19.75 -8.54 21.62
CA VAL A 128 21.10 -9.09 21.42
C VAL A 128 21.77 -8.31 20.30
N VAL A 129 22.15 -7.08 20.48
CA VAL A 129 22.85 -6.14 19.56
C VAL A 129 22.82 -6.48 18.04
N ILE A 130 22.92 -7.78 17.68
CA ILE A 130 22.86 -8.31 16.30
C ILE A 130 21.54 -7.94 15.62
N GLY A 131 20.43 -7.82 16.36
CA GLY A 131 19.11 -7.45 15.81
C GLY A 131 19.10 -6.10 15.10
N VAL A 132 19.90 -5.14 15.54
CA VAL A 132 20.01 -3.81 14.90
C VAL A 132 20.46 -3.93 13.44
N PHE A 133 21.46 -4.78 13.17
CA PHE A 133 21.95 -5.00 11.80
C PHE A 133 20.89 -5.68 10.93
N ILE A 134 20.12 -6.62 11.49
CA ILE A 134 19.02 -7.31 10.78
C ILE A 134 17.90 -6.32 10.46
N VAL A 135 17.52 -5.43 11.40
CA VAL A 135 16.56 -4.36 11.16
C VAL A 135 17.02 -3.45 10.03
N LEU A 136 18.28 -3.06 10.01
CA LEU A 136 18.84 -2.22 8.95
C LEU A 136 18.71 -2.89 7.58
N VAL A 137 19.07 -4.16 7.47
CA VAL A 137 18.90 -4.93 6.23
C VAL A 137 17.42 -5.03 5.85
N GLY A 138 16.52 -5.30 6.79
CA GLY A 138 15.07 -5.31 6.56
C GLY A 138 14.55 -3.98 6.02
N TYR A 139 15.03 -2.87 6.55
CA TYR A 139 14.67 -1.53 6.09
C TYR A 139 15.16 -1.26 4.65
N ILE A 140 16.40 -1.65 4.32
CA ILE A 140 16.93 -1.55 2.94
C ILE A 140 16.07 -2.37 1.97
N LEU A 141 15.63 -3.57 2.35
CA LEU A 141 14.74 -4.36 1.52
C LEU A 141 13.37 -3.68 1.33
N LEU A 142 12.79 -3.06 2.36
CA LEU A 142 11.56 -2.28 2.19
C LEU A 142 11.71 -1.16 1.16
N ILE A 143 12.85 -0.46 1.16
CA ILE A 143 13.14 0.55 0.13
C ILE A 143 13.18 -0.09 -1.26
N LEU A 144 13.75 -1.29 -1.42
CA LEU A 144 13.70 -2.01 -2.70
C LEU A 144 12.28 -2.36 -3.13
N GLY A 145 11.42 -2.75 -2.19
CA GLY A 145 9.99 -2.97 -2.46
C GLY A 145 9.28 -1.70 -2.94
N PHE A 146 9.60 -0.58 -2.32
CA PHE A 146 9.07 0.73 -2.72
C PHE A 146 9.55 1.14 -4.12
N ILE A 147 10.84 0.95 -4.43
CA ILE A 147 11.39 1.14 -5.78
C ILE A 147 10.66 0.23 -6.80
N GLY A 148 10.39 -1.02 -6.43
CA GLY A 148 9.59 -1.94 -7.25
C GLY A 148 8.20 -1.38 -7.57
N THR A 149 7.55 -0.71 -6.62
CA THR A 149 6.25 -0.05 -6.84
C THR A 149 6.37 1.13 -7.80
N ILE A 150 7.43 1.92 -7.71
CA ILE A 150 7.70 3.02 -8.66
C ILE A 150 7.90 2.47 -10.08
N ILE A 151 8.74 1.44 -10.24
CA ILE A 151 8.98 0.80 -11.53
C ILE A 151 7.67 0.23 -12.09
N LEU A 152 6.85 -0.38 -11.25
CA LEU A 152 5.53 -0.88 -11.64
C LEU A 152 4.64 0.23 -12.21
N CYS A 153 4.61 1.41 -11.57
CA CYS A 153 3.84 2.55 -12.07
C CYS A 153 4.30 2.98 -13.46
N PHE A 154 5.60 3.10 -13.70
CA PHE A 154 6.12 3.45 -15.03
C PHE A 154 5.79 2.39 -16.08
N LYS A 155 5.96 1.10 -15.76
CA LYS A 155 5.60 0.00 -16.66
C LYS A 155 4.10 -0.02 -16.99
N LEU A 156 3.23 0.26 -16.01
CA LEU A 156 1.80 0.38 -16.22
C LEU A 156 1.45 1.56 -17.13
N ASN A 157 2.17 2.69 -16.99
CA ASN A 157 2.00 3.83 -17.90
C ASN A 157 2.39 3.45 -19.34
N ASP A 158 3.54 2.80 -19.52
CA ASP A 158 4.03 2.39 -20.84
C ASP A 158 3.05 1.44 -21.54
N LYS A 159 2.49 0.48 -20.80
CA LYS A 159 1.57 -0.52 -21.35
C LYS A 159 0.17 0.03 -21.64
N TYR A 160 -0.40 0.81 -20.71
CA TYR A 160 -1.80 1.24 -20.80
C TYR A 160 -1.99 2.70 -21.26
N ALA A 161 -0.90 3.42 -21.52
CA ALA A 161 -0.89 4.83 -21.93
C ALA A 161 -1.81 5.70 -21.03
N ASN A 162 -1.69 5.51 -19.69
CA ASN A 162 -2.47 6.26 -18.70
C ASN A 162 -1.51 7.09 -17.83
N ALA A 163 -1.50 8.40 -18.10
CA ALA A 163 -0.62 9.35 -17.42
C ALA A 163 -0.77 9.39 -15.89
N LEU A 164 -1.89 8.91 -15.34
CA LEU A 164 -2.06 8.84 -13.88
C LEU A 164 -1.04 7.90 -13.23
N TYR A 165 -0.62 6.82 -13.91
CA TYR A 165 0.45 5.97 -13.42
C TYR A 165 1.80 6.69 -13.39
N LEU A 166 2.10 7.48 -14.44
CA LEU A 166 3.33 8.27 -14.48
C LEU A 166 3.37 9.27 -13.32
N VAL A 167 2.28 10.01 -13.12
CA VAL A 167 2.17 10.98 -12.02
C VAL A 167 2.27 10.28 -10.67
N ALA A 168 1.60 9.14 -10.48
CA ALA A 168 1.72 8.34 -9.24
C ALA A 168 3.17 7.91 -8.99
N GLY A 169 3.88 7.42 -10.01
CA GLY A 169 5.29 7.03 -9.90
C GLY A 169 6.20 8.20 -9.49
N ILE A 170 6.01 9.38 -10.07
CA ILE A 170 6.75 10.60 -9.70
C ILE A 170 6.41 11.02 -8.26
N LEU A 171 5.14 10.96 -7.86
CA LEU A 171 4.73 11.29 -6.50
C LEU A 171 5.28 10.31 -5.47
N PHE A 172 5.42 9.02 -5.80
CA PHE A 172 6.12 8.08 -4.94
C PHE A 172 7.58 8.49 -4.72
N ILE A 173 8.30 8.94 -5.76
CA ILE A 173 9.67 9.45 -5.62
C ILE A 173 9.69 10.67 -4.69
N LEU A 174 8.78 11.62 -4.89
CA LEU A 174 8.67 12.81 -4.04
C LEU A 174 8.20 12.46 -2.61
N GLY A 175 7.46 11.36 -2.44
CA GLY A 175 7.00 10.84 -1.16
C GLY A 175 8.14 10.47 -0.21
N ILE A 176 9.33 10.16 -0.74
CA ILE A 176 10.55 9.95 0.08
C ILE A 176 10.92 11.22 0.85
N LEU A 177 10.69 12.40 0.26
CA LEU A 177 10.98 13.69 0.88
C LEU A 177 9.79 14.26 1.65
N PHE A 178 8.58 14.04 1.14
CA PHE A 178 7.33 14.60 1.66
C PHE A 178 6.27 13.51 1.79
N SER A 179 6.07 12.98 2.98
CA SER A 179 5.14 11.86 3.25
C SER A 179 3.70 12.08 2.73
N ILE A 180 3.25 13.33 2.60
CA ILE A 180 1.94 13.65 2.03
C ILE A 180 1.83 13.23 0.55
N MET A 181 2.94 13.29 -0.20
CA MET A 181 2.99 12.91 -1.60
C MET A 181 2.78 11.41 -1.80
N ASP A 182 3.26 10.61 -0.85
CA ASP A 182 3.04 9.15 -0.85
C ASP A 182 1.54 8.82 -0.76
N VAL A 183 0.80 9.49 0.12
CA VAL A 183 -0.66 9.31 0.23
C VAL A 183 -1.36 9.64 -1.09
N ILE A 184 -0.99 10.76 -1.73
CA ILE A 184 -1.57 11.17 -3.01
C ILE A 184 -1.21 10.17 -4.11
N ALA A 185 0.03 9.64 -4.11
CA ALA A 185 0.48 8.62 -5.06
C ALA A 185 -0.38 7.35 -4.98
N TRP A 186 -0.68 6.85 -3.77
CA TRP A 186 -1.56 5.70 -3.58
C TRP A 186 -2.99 5.95 -4.08
N ILE A 187 -3.53 7.16 -3.87
CA ILE A 187 -4.86 7.55 -4.40
C ILE A 187 -4.85 7.53 -5.93
N LEU A 188 -3.84 8.15 -6.54
CA LEU A 188 -3.74 8.17 -8.01
C LEU A 188 -3.56 6.77 -8.59
N LEU A 189 -2.76 5.92 -7.96
CA LEU A 189 -2.60 4.53 -8.36
C LEU A 189 -3.94 3.78 -8.31
N TYR A 190 -4.74 3.99 -7.25
CA TYR A 190 -6.07 3.39 -7.13
C TYR A 190 -7.02 3.83 -8.27
N VAL A 191 -7.02 5.12 -8.60
CA VAL A 191 -7.85 5.68 -9.68
C VAL A 191 -7.37 5.14 -11.03
N ALA A 192 -6.07 5.16 -11.30
CA ALA A 192 -5.47 4.68 -12.54
C ALA A 192 -5.78 3.20 -12.80
N LEU A 193 -5.65 2.35 -11.78
CA LEU A 193 -6.03 0.93 -11.86
C LEU A 193 -7.52 0.77 -12.19
N GLY A 194 -8.38 1.58 -11.57
CA GLY A 194 -9.82 1.57 -11.84
C GLY A 194 -10.17 1.92 -13.27
N GLU A 195 -9.54 2.95 -13.83
CA GLU A 195 -9.73 3.36 -15.22
C GLU A 195 -9.25 2.30 -16.21
N THR A 196 -8.08 1.72 -15.95
CA THR A 196 -7.52 0.65 -16.79
C THR A 196 -8.43 -0.58 -16.81
N ILE A 197 -8.90 -1.02 -15.64
CA ILE A 197 -9.84 -2.14 -15.53
C ILE A 197 -11.13 -1.86 -16.32
N ARG A 198 -11.66 -0.63 -16.23
CA ARG A 198 -12.86 -0.23 -16.96
C ARG A 198 -12.63 -0.29 -18.47
N LYS A 199 -11.52 0.26 -18.98
CA LYS A 199 -11.16 0.22 -20.40
C LYS A 199 -11.05 -1.21 -20.92
N LEU A 200 -10.35 -2.09 -20.20
CA LEU A 200 -10.16 -3.48 -20.58
C LEU A 200 -11.49 -4.25 -20.62
N LYS A 201 -12.39 -4.02 -19.66
CA LYS A 201 -13.73 -4.64 -19.63
C LYS A 201 -14.61 -4.16 -20.79
N THR A 202 -14.57 -2.88 -21.15
CA THR A 202 -15.34 -2.34 -22.27
C THR A 202 -14.90 -2.92 -23.61
N GLN A 203 -13.61 -3.24 -23.77
CA GLN A 203 -13.10 -3.89 -24.95
C GLN A 203 -13.52 -5.36 -25.10
N GLN A 204 -13.99 -6.00 -24.01
CA GLN A 204 -14.48 -7.39 -24.03
C GLN A 204 -15.94 -7.55 -24.52
N VAL A 205 -16.76 -6.48 -24.48
CA VAL A 205 -18.22 -6.54 -24.75
C VAL A 205 -18.59 -6.61 -26.24
N PRO A 206 -17.84 -6.12 -27.24
CA PRO A 206 -18.34 -6.01 -28.59
C PRO A 206 -18.48 -7.32 -29.37
N ALA A 207 -17.85 -8.43 -28.97
CA ALA A 207 -17.82 -9.65 -29.79
C ALA A 207 -19.07 -10.53 -29.66
N THR A 208 -19.85 -10.42 -28.59
CA THR A 208 -20.99 -11.32 -28.34
C THR A 208 -22.31 -10.76 -28.86
N GLN A 209 -22.45 -9.44 -29.02
CA GLN A 209 -23.69 -8.81 -29.53
C GLN A 209 -23.77 -8.73 -31.06
N ALA A 210 -22.65 -8.84 -31.77
CA ALA A 210 -22.63 -8.80 -33.24
C ALA A 210 -23.16 -10.09 -33.92
N PHE A 211 -23.38 -11.16 -33.15
CA PHE A 211 -23.89 -12.44 -33.67
C PHE A 211 -25.40 -12.66 -33.42
N LEU A 212 -26.12 -11.68 -32.82
CA LEU A 212 -27.55 -11.80 -32.48
C LEU A 212 -28.43 -10.81 -33.25
N THR A 213 -27.86 -10.07 -34.20
CA THR A 213 -28.57 -9.27 -35.20
C THR A 213 -28.26 -9.77 -36.61
#